data_e8251701ea842679ae8667ec31358e05
#
_entry.id   e8251701ea842679ae8667ec31358e05
#
_cell.length_a   1.000
_cell.length_b   1.000
_cell.length_c   1.000
_cell.angle_alpha   90.00
_cell.angle_beta   90.00
_cell.angle_gamma   90.00
#
_symmetry.space_group_name_H-M   'P 1'
#
loop_
_entity.id
_entity.type
_entity.pdbx_description
1 polymer ?
#
loop_
_entity_poly.entity_id
_entity_poly.type
_entity_poly.pdbx_seq_one_letter_code
_entity_poly.pdbx_strand_id
1 'polypeptide(L)'
;DEGSNPINDHTVTFAVLSGSATSFNNQNTAKTDVNGLATFDLKSSKQEDNTVEVTLENGVKQTLIVSFVGDSSTAQVDLQKSKNEVVADGNDSATMTATVRDAKGNLLNDVKVTFNVNSAAAKLSQTEVNSHDGIATATLTSLKNGDYTVTASVSSGSQANQQVNFIGDQSTAALTLSVPSGDITVTNTAPLHMTATLQDKNGNPLKDKEITFSVPNDVASRFSISNSGKGMTD
;
A
#
# COMPACT_ATOMS: atom_id res chain seq x y z
N ASP A 1 -45.62 20.75 -27.84
CA ASP A 1 -45.85 21.94 -28.69
C ASP A 1 -45.77 23.21 -27.88
N GLU A 2 -46.00 24.36 -28.51
CA GLU A 2 -46.00 25.67 -27.82
C GLU A 2 -47.06 25.77 -26.74
N GLY A 3 -48.12 24.97 -26.82
CA GLY A 3 -49.16 24.86 -25.81
C GLY A 3 -48.85 23.90 -24.68
N SER A 4 -47.64 23.36 -24.60
CA SER A 4 -47.19 22.31 -23.66
C SER A 4 -47.95 20.98 -23.81
N ASN A 5 -48.57 20.71 -24.96
CA ASN A 5 -49.16 19.42 -25.21
C ASN A 5 -48.10 18.40 -25.64
N PRO A 6 -48.16 17.12 -25.18
CA PRO A 6 -47.25 16.07 -25.61
C PRO A 6 -47.42 15.82 -27.13
N ILE A 7 -46.30 15.57 -27.81
CA ILE A 7 -46.26 15.22 -29.22
C ILE A 7 -45.94 13.74 -29.33
N ASN A 8 -46.85 12.94 -29.86
CA ASN A 8 -46.67 11.49 -30.06
C ASN A 8 -46.00 11.20 -31.41
N ASP A 9 -45.30 10.03 -31.49
CA ASP A 9 -44.68 9.48 -32.71
C ASP A 9 -43.65 10.42 -33.38
N HIS A 10 -43.04 11.33 -32.61
CA HIS A 10 -42.00 12.23 -33.10
C HIS A 10 -40.60 11.61 -32.90
N THR A 11 -39.77 11.65 -33.98
CA THR A 11 -38.42 11.06 -33.91
C THR A 11 -37.48 11.96 -33.13
N VAL A 12 -36.79 11.35 -32.19
CA VAL A 12 -35.73 11.98 -31.36
C VAL A 12 -34.43 11.23 -31.65
N THR A 13 -33.38 11.98 -32.00
CA THR A 13 -32.03 11.41 -32.21
C THR A 13 -31.14 11.73 -31.05
N PHE A 14 -30.41 10.72 -30.56
CA PHE A 14 -29.45 10.82 -29.47
C PHE A 14 -28.03 10.62 -30.00
N ALA A 15 -27.07 11.42 -29.54
CA ALA A 15 -25.66 11.31 -29.86
C ALA A 15 -24.80 11.51 -28.62
N VAL A 16 -23.74 10.70 -28.48
CA VAL A 16 -22.68 10.94 -27.49
C VAL A 16 -21.62 11.78 -28.16
N LEU A 17 -21.48 13.04 -27.76
CA LEU A 17 -20.54 14.01 -28.36
C LEU A 17 -19.13 13.86 -27.78
N SER A 18 -19.02 13.48 -26.51
CA SER A 18 -17.76 13.24 -25.82
C SER A 18 -17.91 12.13 -24.77
N GLY A 19 -16.79 11.48 -24.46
CA GLY A 19 -16.77 10.32 -23.58
C GLY A 19 -16.83 9.00 -24.36
N SER A 20 -16.88 7.88 -23.66
CA SER A 20 -16.85 6.52 -24.23
C SER A 20 -18.15 5.75 -24.05
N ALA A 21 -19.19 6.38 -23.51
CA ALA A 21 -20.51 5.75 -23.36
C ALA A 21 -21.11 5.40 -24.74
N THR A 22 -21.80 4.29 -24.79
CA THR A 22 -22.48 3.80 -25.98
C THR A 22 -23.95 3.50 -25.66
N SER A 23 -24.79 3.53 -26.69
CA SER A 23 -26.16 3.05 -26.58
C SER A 23 -26.21 1.58 -26.15
N PHE A 24 -27.11 1.23 -25.23
CA PHE A 24 -27.25 -0.14 -24.74
C PHE A 24 -27.59 -1.13 -25.88
N ASN A 25 -28.47 -0.74 -26.80
CA ASN A 25 -28.97 -1.58 -27.91
C ASN A 25 -28.40 -1.17 -29.28
N ASN A 26 -27.35 -0.35 -29.34
CA ASN A 26 -26.81 0.26 -30.56
C ASN A 26 -27.85 1.10 -31.35
N GLN A 27 -28.89 1.56 -30.67
CA GLN A 27 -29.90 2.46 -31.23
C GLN A 27 -29.58 3.89 -30.82
N ASN A 28 -29.71 4.82 -31.74
CA ASN A 28 -29.49 6.24 -31.54
C ASN A 28 -30.74 7.07 -31.79
N THR A 29 -31.87 6.44 -32.08
CA THR A 29 -33.16 7.10 -32.27
C THR A 29 -34.28 6.43 -31.49
N ALA A 30 -35.22 7.22 -31.00
CA ALA A 30 -36.45 6.73 -30.38
C ALA A 30 -37.62 7.61 -30.84
N LYS A 31 -38.82 7.05 -30.80
CA LYS A 31 -40.05 7.85 -31.01
C LYS A 31 -40.70 8.20 -29.71
N THR A 32 -41.25 9.38 -29.63
CA THR A 32 -42.05 9.79 -28.48
C THR A 32 -43.33 8.99 -28.37
N ASP A 33 -43.70 8.63 -27.15
CA ASP A 33 -44.98 7.99 -26.81
C ASP A 33 -46.15 9.02 -26.73
N VAL A 34 -47.31 8.54 -26.31
CA VAL A 34 -48.51 9.37 -26.15
C VAL A 34 -48.36 10.47 -25.08
N ASN A 35 -47.36 10.35 -24.21
CA ASN A 35 -47.02 11.35 -23.20
C ASN A 35 -45.89 12.30 -23.65
N GLY A 36 -45.43 12.16 -24.92
CA GLY A 36 -44.33 12.93 -25.47
C GLY A 36 -42.94 12.50 -24.99
N LEU A 37 -42.78 11.28 -24.43
CA LEU A 37 -41.54 10.77 -23.89
C LEU A 37 -40.81 9.88 -24.88
N ALA A 38 -39.49 10.13 -25.06
CA ALA A 38 -38.57 9.22 -25.75
C ALA A 38 -37.48 8.85 -24.78
N THR A 39 -37.14 7.56 -24.70
CA THR A 39 -36.12 7.00 -23.76
C THR A 39 -34.90 6.53 -24.52
N PHE A 40 -33.74 6.67 -23.91
CA PHE A 40 -32.46 6.26 -24.44
C PHE A 40 -31.58 5.71 -23.33
N ASP A 41 -31.10 4.46 -23.51
CA ASP A 41 -30.27 3.77 -22.53
C ASP A 41 -28.80 3.85 -22.91
N LEU A 42 -27.96 4.29 -21.97
CA LEU A 42 -26.51 4.38 -22.10
C LEU A 42 -25.81 3.35 -21.22
N LYS A 43 -24.64 2.87 -21.66
CA LYS A 43 -23.70 2.07 -20.90
C LYS A 43 -22.29 2.60 -21.08
N SER A 44 -21.46 2.48 -20.05
CA SER A 44 -20.02 2.70 -20.10
C SER A 44 -19.30 1.71 -19.18
N SER A 45 -18.06 1.36 -19.52
CA SER A 45 -17.13 0.64 -18.65
C SER A 45 -16.06 1.55 -18.06
N LYS A 46 -16.10 2.85 -18.40
CA LYS A 46 -15.17 3.85 -17.89
C LYS A 46 -15.87 4.85 -16.99
N GLN A 47 -15.18 5.23 -15.93
CA GLN A 47 -15.55 6.33 -15.07
C GLN A 47 -15.18 7.63 -15.74
N GLU A 48 -16.16 8.36 -16.25
CA GLU A 48 -15.95 9.63 -16.94
C GLU A 48 -17.29 10.36 -17.16
N ASP A 49 -17.20 11.64 -17.47
CA ASP A 49 -18.31 12.44 -17.93
C ASP A 49 -18.50 12.25 -19.43
N ASN A 50 -19.77 12.05 -19.83
CA ASN A 50 -20.17 11.93 -21.22
C ASN A 50 -21.15 13.04 -21.56
N THR A 51 -20.92 13.78 -22.65
CA THR A 51 -21.87 14.76 -23.16
C THR A 51 -22.80 14.09 -24.15
N VAL A 52 -24.07 14.10 -23.84
CA VAL A 52 -25.15 13.55 -24.72
C VAL A 52 -25.90 14.72 -25.34
N GLU A 53 -26.10 14.69 -26.65
CA GLU A 53 -26.94 15.60 -27.41
C GLU A 53 -28.24 14.89 -27.82
N VAL A 54 -29.33 15.57 -27.66
CA VAL A 54 -30.64 15.18 -28.17
C VAL A 54 -31.04 16.15 -29.26
N THR A 55 -31.43 15.61 -30.42
CA THR A 55 -31.84 16.43 -31.59
C THR A 55 -33.22 16.03 -32.06
N LEU A 56 -34.07 16.98 -32.31
CA LEU A 56 -35.38 16.81 -32.93
C LEU A 56 -35.25 16.93 -34.48
N GLU A 57 -36.23 16.40 -35.21
CA GLU A 57 -36.27 16.49 -36.69
C GLU A 57 -36.28 17.96 -37.20
N ASN A 58 -36.84 18.90 -36.42
CA ASN A 58 -36.81 20.30 -36.73
C ASN A 58 -35.50 21.01 -36.44
N GLY A 59 -34.44 20.26 -36.03
CA GLY A 59 -33.12 20.79 -35.74
C GLY A 59 -32.93 21.38 -34.35
N VAL A 60 -33.92 21.36 -33.45
CA VAL A 60 -33.77 21.76 -32.05
C VAL A 60 -32.88 20.77 -31.33
N LYS A 61 -31.91 21.31 -30.57
CA LYS A 61 -30.91 20.50 -29.87
C LYS A 61 -30.86 20.86 -28.37
N GLN A 62 -30.60 19.84 -27.56
CA GLN A 62 -30.30 20.00 -26.14
C GLN A 62 -29.13 19.06 -25.77
N THR A 63 -28.30 19.50 -24.83
CA THR A 63 -27.16 18.70 -24.33
C THR A 63 -27.27 18.45 -22.85
N LEU A 64 -26.79 17.30 -22.40
CA LEU A 64 -26.78 16.87 -21.01
C LEU A 64 -25.44 16.18 -20.72
N ILE A 65 -24.86 16.42 -19.55
CA ILE A 65 -23.72 15.65 -19.05
C ILE A 65 -24.22 14.46 -18.22
N VAL A 66 -23.74 13.27 -18.56
CA VAL A 66 -24.00 12.02 -17.82
C VAL A 66 -22.68 11.51 -17.26
N SER A 67 -22.54 11.48 -15.93
CA SER A 67 -21.34 10.99 -15.26
C SER A 67 -21.49 9.51 -14.93
N PHE A 68 -20.56 8.69 -15.42
CA PHE A 68 -20.42 7.30 -14.98
C PHE A 68 -19.38 7.22 -13.88
N VAL A 69 -19.69 6.53 -12.79
CA VAL A 69 -18.82 6.31 -11.64
C VAL A 69 -18.34 4.86 -11.59
N GLY A 70 -17.21 4.62 -10.94
CA GLY A 70 -16.67 3.28 -10.77
C GLY A 70 -17.57 2.42 -9.87
N ASP A 71 -17.56 1.10 -10.11
CA ASP A 71 -18.36 0.13 -9.35
C ASP A 71 -17.64 -0.31 -8.08
N SER A 72 -17.96 0.33 -6.96
CA SER A 72 -17.36 0.00 -5.65
C SER A 72 -17.70 -1.42 -5.14
N SER A 73 -18.75 -2.05 -5.66
CA SER A 73 -19.10 -3.42 -5.28
C SER A 73 -18.08 -4.46 -5.78
N THR A 74 -17.35 -4.11 -6.84
CA THR A 74 -16.28 -4.93 -7.44
C THR A 74 -14.87 -4.43 -7.08
N ALA A 75 -14.74 -3.61 -6.05
CA ALA A 75 -13.47 -3.02 -5.64
C ALA A 75 -12.38 -4.07 -5.41
N GLN A 76 -11.21 -3.81 -5.97
CA GLN A 76 -9.97 -4.59 -5.79
C GLN A 76 -8.89 -3.67 -5.25
N VAL A 77 -8.03 -4.20 -4.38
CA VAL A 77 -6.91 -3.47 -3.79
C VAL A 77 -5.59 -4.11 -4.20
N ASP A 78 -4.63 -3.28 -4.62
CA ASP A 78 -3.21 -3.59 -4.72
C ASP A 78 -2.46 -2.83 -3.63
N LEU A 79 -1.34 -3.38 -3.12
CA LEU A 79 -0.56 -2.76 -2.06
C LEU A 79 0.91 -2.71 -2.45
N GLN A 80 1.51 -1.53 -2.35
CA GLN A 80 2.92 -1.30 -2.56
C GLN A 80 3.57 -0.64 -1.35
N LYS A 81 4.89 -0.81 -1.22
CA LYS A 81 5.71 -0.22 -0.16
C LYS A 81 6.79 0.70 -0.75
N SER A 82 7.13 1.77 -0.05
CA SER A 82 8.13 2.73 -0.51
C SER A 82 9.56 2.21 -0.46
N LYS A 83 9.86 1.27 0.47
CA LYS A 83 11.19 0.67 0.64
C LYS A 83 11.10 -0.73 1.28
N ASN A 84 12.15 -1.55 1.05
CA ASN A 84 12.22 -2.91 1.55
C ASN A 84 12.74 -2.99 2.99
N GLU A 85 13.70 -2.13 3.33
CA GLU A 85 14.36 -2.08 4.63
C GLU A 85 14.10 -0.73 5.30
N VAL A 86 13.86 -0.75 6.61
CA VAL A 86 13.58 0.41 7.46
C VAL A 86 14.38 0.26 8.75
N VAL A 87 14.93 1.35 9.26
CA VAL A 87 15.64 1.34 10.54
C VAL A 87 14.63 1.27 11.69
N ALA A 88 14.84 0.34 12.62
CA ALA A 88 13.98 0.14 13.79
C ALA A 88 14.24 1.17 14.90
N ASP A 89 14.14 2.45 14.60
CA ASP A 89 14.40 3.58 15.52
C ASP A 89 13.12 4.31 15.96
N GLY A 90 11.95 3.90 15.39
CA GLY A 90 10.64 4.49 15.63
C GLY A 90 10.34 5.75 14.81
N ASN A 91 11.33 6.30 14.10
CA ASN A 91 11.20 7.50 13.26
C ASN A 91 11.24 7.16 11.76
N ASP A 92 12.18 6.28 11.38
CA ASP A 92 12.22 5.79 10.01
C ASP A 92 10.97 4.97 9.70
N SER A 93 10.44 5.09 8.48
CA SER A 93 9.15 4.49 8.12
C SER A 93 9.10 3.99 6.68
N ALA A 94 8.28 2.98 6.43
CA ALA A 94 7.83 2.60 5.09
C ALA A 94 6.43 3.14 4.85
N THR A 95 6.22 3.83 3.72
CA THR A 95 4.88 4.19 3.26
C THR A 95 4.26 3.00 2.54
N MET A 96 3.09 2.60 2.99
CA MET A 96 2.23 1.60 2.37
C MET A 96 1.19 2.32 1.52
N THR A 97 1.18 2.06 0.22
CA THR A 97 0.26 2.69 -0.74
C THR A 97 -0.68 1.63 -1.29
N ALA A 98 -1.95 1.73 -0.94
CA ALA A 98 -3.02 0.92 -1.49
C ALA A 98 -3.64 1.62 -2.69
N THR A 99 -3.77 0.90 -3.82
CA THR A 99 -4.48 1.38 -5.02
C THR A 99 -5.78 0.59 -5.14
N VAL A 100 -6.91 1.30 -5.20
CA VAL A 100 -8.24 0.71 -5.26
C VAL A 100 -8.87 0.96 -6.64
N ARG A 101 -9.28 -0.11 -7.31
CA ARG A 101 -9.90 -0.10 -8.63
C ARG A 101 -11.12 -1.01 -8.66
N ASP A 102 -12.06 -0.72 -9.56
CA ASP A 102 -13.12 -1.68 -9.87
C ASP A 102 -12.65 -2.80 -10.82
N ALA A 103 -13.51 -3.77 -11.12
CA ALA A 103 -13.22 -4.86 -12.04
C ALA A 103 -12.93 -4.40 -13.50
N LYS A 104 -13.21 -3.14 -13.85
CA LYS A 104 -12.91 -2.53 -15.16
C LYS A 104 -11.64 -1.69 -15.13
N GLY A 105 -11.00 -1.54 -13.97
CA GLY A 105 -9.78 -0.78 -13.77
C GLY A 105 -9.99 0.70 -13.44
N ASN A 106 -11.22 1.15 -13.23
CA ASN A 106 -11.49 2.52 -12.82
C ASN A 106 -11.02 2.74 -11.38
N LEU A 107 -10.33 3.86 -11.14
CA LEU A 107 -9.92 4.27 -9.80
C LEU A 107 -11.15 4.64 -8.97
N LEU A 108 -11.22 4.11 -7.75
CA LEU A 108 -12.39 4.29 -6.87
C LEU A 108 -12.10 5.32 -5.78
N ASN A 109 -12.97 6.33 -5.65
CA ASN A 109 -12.97 7.28 -4.55
C ASN A 109 -13.85 6.81 -3.40
N ASP A 110 -13.54 7.29 -2.19
CA ASP A 110 -14.32 7.07 -0.96
C ASP A 110 -14.51 5.59 -0.58
N VAL A 111 -13.69 4.69 -1.12
CA VAL A 111 -13.65 3.30 -0.68
C VAL A 111 -12.77 3.19 0.56
N LYS A 112 -13.36 2.69 1.65
CA LYS A 112 -12.65 2.45 2.90
C LYS A 112 -11.65 1.31 2.72
N VAL A 113 -10.36 1.62 2.92
CA VAL A 113 -9.25 0.67 2.99
C VAL A 113 -8.88 0.45 4.46
N THR A 114 -8.85 -0.80 4.88
CA THR A 114 -8.39 -1.19 6.22
C THR A 114 -6.98 -1.74 6.11
N PHE A 115 -6.03 -1.12 6.84
CA PHE A 115 -4.66 -1.60 6.99
C PHE A 115 -4.51 -2.36 8.31
N ASN A 116 -3.84 -3.50 8.26
CA ASN A 116 -3.50 -4.31 9.41
C ASN A 116 -2.04 -4.74 9.35
N VAL A 117 -1.38 -4.88 10.50
CA VAL A 117 -0.03 -5.42 10.60
C VAL A 117 -0.03 -6.65 11.50
N ASN A 118 0.76 -7.65 11.13
CA ASN A 118 0.79 -8.97 11.79
C ASN A 118 1.43 -8.98 13.20
N SER A 119 1.89 -7.84 13.70
CA SER A 119 2.57 -7.75 15.01
C SER A 119 2.33 -6.42 15.70
N ALA A 120 2.13 -6.47 17.01
CA ALA A 120 2.02 -5.27 17.86
C ALA A 120 3.36 -4.52 18.04
N ALA A 121 4.50 -5.10 17.64
CA ALA A 121 5.81 -4.44 17.68
C ALA A 121 5.97 -3.36 16.62
N ALA A 122 5.20 -3.45 15.52
CA ALA A 122 5.15 -2.42 14.48
C ALA A 122 3.84 -1.63 14.58
N LYS A 123 3.91 -0.34 14.20
CA LYS A 123 2.78 0.58 14.31
C LYS A 123 2.46 1.20 12.94
N LEU A 124 1.19 1.16 12.59
CA LEU A 124 0.63 1.91 11.47
C LEU A 124 0.23 3.32 11.95
N SER A 125 0.47 4.34 11.12
CA SER A 125 0.02 5.71 11.37
C SER A 125 -1.50 5.82 11.45
N GLN A 126 -2.19 5.00 10.66
CA GLN A 126 -3.65 4.87 10.62
C GLN A 126 -4.04 3.48 10.11
N THR A 127 -5.16 2.96 10.59
CA THR A 127 -5.66 1.63 10.25
C THR A 127 -6.83 1.65 9.28
N GLU A 128 -7.49 2.79 9.11
CA GLU A 128 -8.59 2.98 8.17
C GLU A 128 -8.42 4.29 7.41
N VAL A 129 -8.52 4.24 6.09
CA VAL A 129 -8.35 5.38 5.18
C VAL A 129 -9.32 5.23 4.03
N ASN A 130 -10.09 6.28 3.71
CA ASN A 130 -10.85 6.31 2.47
C ASN A 130 -9.93 6.65 1.29
N SER A 131 -10.11 5.96 0.18
CA SER A 131 -9.34 6.23 -1.04
C SER A 131 -9.71 7.59 -1.63
N HIS A 132 -8.69 8.29 -2.12
CA HIS A 132 -8.83 9.52 -2.92
C HIS A 132 -8.06 9.31 -4.23
N ASP A 133 -8.71 9.52 -5.37
CA ASP A 133 -8.17 9.18 -6.70
C ASP A 133 -7.65 7.73 -6.78
N GLY A 134 -8.38 6.83 -6.10
CA GLY A 134 -8.04 5.42 -5.99
C GLY A 134 -6.89 5.11 -5.03
N ILE A 135 -6.35 6.07 -4.28
CA ILE A 135 -5.18 5.88 -3.42
C ILE A 135 -5.56 6.04 -1.94
N ALA A 136 -5.06 5.12 -1.11
CA ALA A 136 -5.06 5.21 0.34
C ALA A 136 -3.66 4.89 0.87
N THR A 137 -3.15 5.63 1.85
CA THR A 137 -1.79 5.46 2.37
C THR A 137 -1.77 5.34 3.88
N ALA A 138 -0.83 4.54 4.40
CA ALA A 138 -0.45 4.49 5.81
C ALA A 138 1.07 4.34 5.91
N THR A 139 1.68 4.81 7.00
CA THR A 139 3.11 4.59 7.27
C THR A 139 3.28 3.53 8.35
N LEU A 140 4.32 2.70 8.19
CA LEU A 140 4.70 1.66 9.15
C LEU A 140 6.02 2.04 9.83
N THR A 141 6.06 1.99 11.16
CA THR A 141 7.25 2.21 12.01
C THR A 141 7.42 1.07 13.00
N SER A 142 8.65 0.85 13.51
CA SER A 142 8.91 -0.07 14.62
C SER A 142 10.13 0.37 15.42
N LEU A 143 10.18 -0.03 16.70
CA LEU A 143 11.38 0.02 17.55
C LEU A 143 12.08 -1.35 17.60
N LYS A 144 11.48 -2.39 17.02
CA LYS A 144 12.03 -3.75 16.99
C LYS A 144 12.33 -4.18 15.57
N ASN A 145 13.50 -4.77 15.38
CA ASN A 145 13.87 -5.41 14.13
C ASN A 145 12.98 -6.63 13.86
N GLY A 146 12.84 -6.98 12.62
CA GLY A 146 12.04 -8.14 12.17
C GLY A 146 11.28 -7.86 10.89
N ASP A 147 10.64 -8.90 10.40
CA ASP A 147 9.80 -8.85 9.21
C ASP A 147 8.34 -8.66 9.60
N TYR A 148 7.76 -7.57 9.13
CA TYR A 148 6.36 -7.23 9.40
C TYR A 148 5.57 -7.24 8.10
N THR A 149 4.44 -7.95 8.11
CA THR A 149 3.52 -8.00 6.97
C THR A 149 2.36 -7.07 7.21
N VAL A 150 2.16 -6.13 6.29
CA VAL A 150 0.97 -5.27 6.22
C VAL A 150 -0.01 -5.85 5.24
N THR A 151 -1.27 -5.93 5.63
CA THR A 151 -2.41 -6.30 4.78
C THR A 151 -3.28 -5.07 4.59
N ALA A 152 -3.59 -4.74 3.33
CA ALA A 152 -4.66 -3.81 2.98
C ALA A 152 -5.87 -4.61 2.51
N SER A 153 -7.08 -4.24 2.95
CA SER A 153 -8.33 -4.90 2.58
C SER A 153 -9.45 -3.89 2.33
N VAL A 154 -10.41 -4.27 1.48
CA VAL A 154 -11.62 -3.50 1.18
C VAL A 154 -12.87 -4.36 1.42
N SER A 155 -14.05 -3.73 1.52
CA SER A 155 -15.31 -4.39 1.88
C SER A 155 -15.79 -5.46 0.89
N SER A 156 -15.34 -5.41 -0.36
CA SER A 156 -15.60 -6.47 -1.36
C SER A 156 -14.93 -7.83 -1.04
N GLY A 157 -14.05 -7.87 -0.05
CA GLY A 157 -13.24 -9.04 0.33
C GLY A 157 -11.87 -9.08 -0.35
N SER A 158 -11.56 -8.17 -1.28
CA SER A 158 -10.22 -8.08 -1.87
C SER A 158 -9.21 -7.62 -0.83
N GLN A 159 -8.01 -8.25 -0.85
CA GLN A 159 -6.90 -7.91 0.04
C GLN A 159 -5.55 -8.11 -0.65
N ALA A 160 -4.55 -7.35 -0.23
CA ALA A 160 -3.17 -7.42 -0.70
C ALA A 160 -2.20 -7.29 0.48
N ASN A 161 -1.03 -7.93 0.37
CA ASN A 161 -0.03 -7.98 1.43
C ASN A 161 1.32 -7.46 0.94
N GLN A 162 2.06 -6.80 1.83
CA GLN A 162 3.46 -6.44 1.65
C GLN A 162 4.25 -6.68 2.92
N GLN A 163 5.43 -7.28 2.80
CA GLN A 163 6.37 -7.46 3.89
C GLN A 163 7.42 -6.36 3.88
N VAL A 164 7.73 -5.80 5.06
CA VAL A 164 8.77 -4.79 5.29
C VAL A 164 9.74 -5.35 6.32
N ASN A 165 11.03 -5.31 6.02
CA ASN A 165 12.10 -5.71 6.95
C ASN A 165 12.56 -4.51 7.77
N PHE A 166 12.54 -4.62 9.10
CA PHE A 166 13.10 -3.64 10.02
C PHE A 166 14.44 -4.14 10.55
N ILE A 167 15.48 -3.32 10.41
CA ILE A 167 16.85 -3.61 10.80
C ILE A 167 17.28 -2.75 11.99
N GLY A 168 18.25 -3.22 12.79
CA GLY A 168 18.77 -2.47 13.93
C GLY A 168 19.46 -1.15 13.51
N ASP A 169 19.36 -0.16 14.37
CA ASP A 169 19.96 1.18 14.18
C ASP A 169 21.47 1.16 14.47
N GLN A 170 22.27 1.12 13.40
CA GLN A 170 23.73 1.11 13.51
C GLN A 170 24.31 2.38 14.13
N SER A 171 23.58 3.50 14.05
CA SER A 171 24.07 4.78 14.62
C SER A 171 24.10 4.80 16.14
N THR A 172 23.33 3.90 16.77
CA THR A 172 23.23 3.74 18.23
C THR A 172 23.86 2.43 18.72
N ALA A 173 24.76 1.85 17.92
CA ALA A 173 25.42 0.57 18.24
C ALA A 173 26.11 0.60 19.60
N ALA A 174 25.85 -0.41 20.43
CA ALA A 174 26.51 -0.63 21.70
C ALA A 174 27.09 -2.06 21.75
N LEU A 175 28.33 -2.16 22.17
CA LEU A 175 29.04 -3.42 22.32
C LEU A 175 29.11 -3.81 23.80
N THR A 176 28.71 -5.03 24.10
CA THR A 176 28.89 -5.64 25.42
C THR A 176 29.75 -6.89 25.31
N LEU A 177 30.56 -7.13 26.34
CA LEU A 177 31.41 -8.31 26.45
C LEU A 177 30.99 -9.11 27.68
N SER A 178 30.80 -10.40 27.51
CA SER A 178 30.51 -11.33 28.59
C SER A 178 31.48 -12.48 28.62
N VAL A 179 31.75 -12.99 29.84
CA VAL A 179 32.51 -14.18 30.13
C VAL A 179 31.67 -15.13 30.95
N PRO A 180 31.96 -16.45 31.00
CA PRO A 180 31.28 -17.36 31.90
C PRO A 180 31.39 -16.90 33.34
N SER A 181 30.32 -17.10 34.13
CA SER A 181 30.31 -16.76 35.58
C SER A 181 31.12 -17.75 36.39
N GLY A 182 31.80 -17.30 37.46
CA GLY A 182 32.58 -18.10 38.39
C GLY A 182 34.10 -18.00 38.16
N ASP A 183 34.85 -18.73 38.99
CA ASP A 183 36.32 -18.78 38.93
C ASP A 183 36.78 -19.51 37.64
N ILE A 184 37.72 -18.89 36.95
CA ILE A 184 38.29 -19.46 35.74
C ILE A 184 39.59 -20.17 36.11
N THR A 185 39.63 -21.49 35.95
CA THR A 185 40.82 -22.27 36.23
C THR A 185 41.86 -22.02 35.13
N VAL A 186 43.06 -21.62 35.52
CA VAL A 186 44.20 -21.45 34.61
C VAL A 186 44.67 -22.82 34.12
N THR A 187 44.38 -23.10 32.86
CA THR A 187 44.86 -24.33 32.17
C THR A 187 45.41 -23.96 30.79
N ASN A 188 46.35 -24.76 30.30
CA ASN A 188 46.84 -24.59 28.94
C ASN A 188 46.01 -25.35 27.88
N THR A 189 44.93 -26.01 28.30
CA THR A 189 44.20 -26.97 27.46
C THR A 189 42.71 -26.59 27.26
N ALA A 190 42.14 -25.73 28.08
CA ALA A 190 40.73 -25.28 27.94
C ALA A 190 40.66 -23.80 27.58
N PRO A 191 40.08 -23.43 26.44
CA PRO A 191 39.91 -22.04 26.05
C PRO A 191 38.84 -21.37 26.90
N LEU A 192 39.03 -20.08 27.21
CA LEU A 192 37.99 -19.22 27.73
C LEU A 192 37.16 -18.71 26.56
N HIS A 193 35.87 -19.01 26.58
CA HIS A 193 34.91 -18.45 25.61
C HIS A 193 34.38 -17.09 26.11
N MET A 194 34.64 -16.07 25.33
CA MET A 194 34.07 -14.73 25.54
C MET A 194 33.05 -14.45 24.46
N THR A 195 31.94 -13.84 24.83
CA THR A 195 30.86 -13.45 23.90
C THR A 195 30.77 -11.92 23.83
N ALA A 196 30.92 -11.41 22.64
CA ALA A 196 30.66 -10.00 22.34
C ALA A 196 29.26 -9.88 21.72
N THR A 197 28.41 -9.03 22.26
CA THR A 197 27.08 -8.77 21.74
C THR A 197 27.00 -7.34 21.24
N LEU A 198 26.61 -7.15 19.98
CA LEU A 198 26.43 -5.85 19.35
C LEU A 198 24.94 -5.60 19.11
N GLN A 199 24.41 -4.58 19.77
CA GLN A 199 23.00 -4.20 19.70
C GLN A 199 22.85 -2.69 19.55
N ASP A 200 21.70 -2.23 19.04
CA ASP A 200 21.33 -0.83 19.12
C ASP A 200 20.78 -0.44 20.52
N LYS A 201 20.44 0.83 20.71
CA LYS A 201 19.84 1.34 21.97
C LYS A 201 18.50 0.68 22.34
N ASN A 202 17.79 0.10 21.37
CA ASN A 202 16.49 -0.58 21.55
C ASN A 202 16.65 -2.09 21.80
N GLY A 203 17.90 -2.58 21.83
CA GLY A 203 18.24 -3.98 22.01
C GLY A 203 18.08 -4.83 20.76
N ASN A 204 18.04 -4.23 19.57
CA ASN A 204 18.01 -4.95 18.31
C ASN A 204 19.43 -5.40 17.94
N PRO A 205 19.67 -6.67 17.62
CA PRO A 205 20.97 -7.14 17.18
C PRO A 205 21.39 -6.47 15.88
N LEU A 206 22.69 -6.14 15.78
CA LEU A 206 23.30 -5.61 14.57
C LEU A 206 24.10 -6.74 13.92
N LYS A 207 23.59 -7.27 12.80
CA LYS A 207 24.14 -8.39 12.07
C LYS A 207 25.27 -7.99 11.13
N ASP A 208 26.09 -8.97 10.75
CA ASP A 208 27.14 -8.85 9.72
C ASP A 208 28.17 -7.76 10.04
N LYS A 209 28.51 -7.59 11.33
CA LYS A 209 29.53 -6.65 11.78
C LYS A 209 30.77 -7.38 12.27
N GLU A 210 31.94 -6.98 11.78
CA GLU A 210 33.20 -7.51 12.28
C GLU A 210 33.50 -6.92 13.67
N ILE A 211 33.76 -7.81 14.63
CA ILE A 211 34.25 -7.48 15.98
C ILE A 211 35.66 -7.98 16.10
N THR A 212 36.58 -7.10 16.60
CA THR A 212 37.95 -7.47 16.85
C THR A 212 38.23 -7.57 18.35
N PHE A 213 38.71 -8.72 18.79
CA PHE A 213 39.21 -8.94 20.15
C PHE A 213 40.74 -8.75 20.18
N SER A 214 41.22 -8.01 21.12
CA SER A 214 42.64 -7.78 21.34
C SER A 214 42.99 -7.83 22.80
N VAL A 215 44.25 -8.19 23.10
CA VAL A 215 44.82 -8.05 24.44
C VAL A 215 45.92 -7.00 24.40
N PRO A 216 46.18 -6.30 25.54
CA PRO A 216 47.28 -5.34 25.61
C PRO A 216 48.63 -5.98 25.19
N ASN A 217 49.47 -5.21 24.51
CA ASN A 217 50.75 -5.69 23.95
C ASN A 217 51.71 -6.19 25.03
N ASP A 218 51.71 -5.63 26.22
CA ASP A 218 52.55 -6.00 27.36
C ASP A 218 52.28 -7.39 27.90
N VAL A 219 51.06 -7.94 27.63
CA VAL A 219 50.67 -9.30 28.07
C VAL A 219 50.35 -10.23 26.90
N ALA A 220 50.43 -9.77 25.66
CA ALA A 220 50.02 -10.50 24.45
C ALA A 220 50.70 -11.87 24.32
N SER A 221 51.98 -12.01 24.77
CA SER A 221 52.73 -13.28 24.72
C SER A 221 52.17 -14.37 25.64
N ARG A 222 51.27 -14.03 26.56
CA ARG A 222 50.64 -14.97 27.51
C ARG A 222 49.29 -15.50 27.03
N PHE A 223 48.78 -15.00 25.90
CA PHE A 223 47.47 -15.34 25.38
C PHE A 223 47.55 -15.80 23.92
N SER A 224 46.70 -16.73 23.57
CA SER A 224 46.44 -17.12 22.19
C SER A 224 44.98 -16.80 21.85
N ILE A 225 44.77 -15.99 20.83
CA ILE A 225 43.43 -15.60 20.36
C ILE A 225 43.13 -16.35 19.08
N SER A 226 42.03 -17.09 19.04
CA SER A 226 41.54 -17.79 17.83
C SER A 226 41.13 -16.80 16.72
N ASN A 227 41.13 -17.22 15.47
CA ASN A 227 40.73 -16.46 14.29
C ASN A 227 41.35 -15.05 14.18
N SER A 228 42.60 -14.90 14.63
CA SER A 228 43.30 -13.59 14.67
C SER A 228 42.50 -12.51 15.43
N GLY A 229 41.66 -12.91 16.38
CA GLY A 229 40.82 -12.01 17.17
C GLY A 229 39.57 -11.48 16.44
N LYS A 230 39.20 -12.02 15.29
CA LYS A 230 38.06 -11.52 14.52
C LYS A 230 36.86 -12.45 14.62
N GLY A 231 35.67 -11.84 14.75
CA GLY A 231 34.38 -12.51 14.72
C GLY A 231 33.34 -11.66 14.00
N MET A 232 32.34 -12.31 13.38
CA MET A 232 31.19 -11.62 12.79
C MET A 232 29.99 -11.78 13.69
N THR A 233 29.16 -10.75 13.78
CA THR A 233 27.85 -10.82 14.45
C THR A 233 26.85 -11.58 13.55
N ASP A 234 26.03 -12.42 14.15
CA ASP A 234 24.95 -13.21 13.52
C ASP A 234 23.55 -12.69 13.82
#